data_39440c4b33716d8e71f24232480390ed
#
_entry.id   39440c4b33716d8e71f24232480390ed
#
_cell.length_a   1.000
_cell.length_b   1.000
_cell.length_c   1.000
_cell.angle_alpha   90.00
_cell.angle_beta   90.00
_cell.angle_gamma   90.00
#
_symmetry.space_group_name_H-M   'P 1'
#
loop_
_entity.id
_entity.type
_entity.pdbx_description
1 polymer ?
#
loop_
_entity_poly.entity_id
_entity_poly.type
_entity_poly.pdbx_seq_one_letter_code
_entity_poly.pdbx_strand_id
1 'polypeptide(L)'
;NNWDGRHLPMQQRLGGNWELFVPGLSAGAHYKYEIHTQEGHCYEKADPYGFQHEVRPAQASVVANLKGYQWGDEAWLKQRDSRNPLDQPVSVYEMHLGSWMHGSWDDPYIEADGTPRPPVPAADLKPGARLLTYPELADRVIPYVKARGFTHIELMPMAEHPFDGSWGYQVTGFYAPTSRFGTLNEFRAFVDRCHAEGIGVILDWVPGHFPKDAHGLAFFDGCHLYEHSDPRIGEHKEWGTLIFNYSRNEVRNFLVANLVFWFEELHIDGIRVDLSLIHI
;
A
#
# COMPACT_ATOMS: atom_id res chain seq x y z
N ASN A 1 -18.15 -17.73 9.24
CA ASN A 1 -17.81 -19.14 8.95
C ASN A 1 -16.65 -19.67 9.82
N ASN A 2 -16.14 -18.89 10.77
CA ASN A 2 -14.99 -19.23 11.61
C ASN A 2 -13.75 -19.70 10.82
N TRP A 3 -13.49 -19.05 9.69
CA TRP A 3 -12.39 -19.36 8.76
C TRP A 3 -12.46 -20.78 8.13
N ASP A 4 -13.64 -21.35 8.01
CA ASP A 4 -13.87 -22.63 7.34
C ASP A 4 -14.27 -22.38 5.87
N GLY A 5 -13.33 -22.55 4.95
CA GLY A 5 -13.50 -22.33 3.50
C GLY A 5 -14.52 -23.26 2.86
N ARG A 6 -14.81 -24.42 3.47
CA ARG A 6 -15.78 -25.40 2.94
C ARG A 6 -17.20 -24.87 2.83
N HIS A 7 -17.55 -23.82 3.59
CA HIS A 7 -18.87 -23.20 3.57
C HIS A 7 -19.09 -22.19 2.43
N LEU A 8 -18.02 -21.76 1.77
CA LEU A 8 -18.04 -20.69 0.77
C LEU A 8 -17.25 -21.09 -0.50
N PRO A 9 -17.61 -22.22 -1.16
CA PRO A 9 -16.89 -22.65 -2.35
C PRO A 9 -17.13 -21.69 -3.53
N MET A 10 -16.05 -21.23 -4.15
CA MET A 10 -16.13 -20.45 -5.38
C MET A 10 -16.45 -21.35 -6.58
N GLN A 11 -17.09 -20.78 -7.58
CA GLN A 11 -17.46 -21.47 -8.82
C GLN A 11 -16.51 -21.07 -9.93
N GLN A 12 -15.94 -22.08 -10.60
CA GLN A 12 -15.11 -21.86 -11.78
C GLN A 12 -15.98 -21.41 -12.97
N ARG A 13 -15.50 -20.37 -13.67
CA ARG A 13 -16.08 -19.82 -14.89
C ARG A 13 -15.15 -19.97 -16.08
N LEU A 14 -15.62 -19.60 -17.26
CA LEU A 14 -14.79 -19.58 -18.47
C LEU A 14 -13.58 -18.65 -18.29
N GLY A 15 -12.46 -19.03 -18.88
CA GLY A 15 -11.22 -18.26 -18.82
C GLY A 15 -10.42 -18.38 -17.52
N GLY A 16 -10.72 -19.39 -16.69
CA GLY A 16 -9.99 -19.64 -15.44
C GLY A 16 -10.38 -18.72 -14.26
N ASN A 17 -11.46 -17.98 -14.41
CA ASN A 17 -11.98 -17.14 -13.34
C ASN A 17 -12.76 -17.96 -12.30
N TRP A 18 -12.68 -17.54 -11.06
CA TRP A 18 -13.44 -18.09 -9.95
C TRP A 18 -14.30 -17.00 -9.33
N GLU A 19 -15.57 -17.28 -9.07
CA GLU A 19 -16.47 -16.30 -8.50
C GLU A 19 -17.34 -16.87 -7.38
N LEU A 20 -17.67 -15.99 -6.42
CA LEU A 20 -18.64 -16.27 -5.36
C LEU A 20 -19.35 -14.97 -4.99
N PHE A 21 -20.68 -15.02 -4.94
CA PHE A 21 -21.49 -13.96 -4.35
C PHE A 21 -21.82 -14.29 -2.90
N VAL A 22 -21.43 -13.42 -1.96
CA VAL A 22 -21.73 -13.58 -0.54
C VAL A 22 -22.73 -12.50 -0.12
N PRO A 23 -24.01 -12.84 0.10
CA PRO A 23 -25.01 -11.86 0.48
C PRO A 23 -24.73 -11.30 1.88
N GLY A 24 -25.05 -9.99 2.07
CA GLY A 24 -24.90 -9.31 3.36
C GLY A 24 -23.45 -8.95 3.73
N LEU A 25 -22.48 -9.18 2.85
CA LEU A 25 -21.11 -8.76 3.07
C LEU A 25 -21.00 -7.23 2.96
N SER A 26 -20.32 -6.60 3.91
CA SER A 26 -20.13 -5.15 3.97
C SER A 26 -18.67 -4.79 4.14
N ALA A 27 -18.36 -3.51 3.91
CA ALA A 27 -17.03 -2.97 4.22
C ALA A 27 -16.63 -3.27 5.67
N GLY A 28 -15.35 -3.58 5.88
CA GLY A 28 -14.78 -4.02 7.16
C GLY A 28 -14.85 -5.54 7.39
N ALA A 29 -15.50 -6.33 6.54
CA ALA A 29 -15.45 -7.78 6.63
C ALA A 29 -14.08 -8.32 6.23
N HIS A 30 -13.56 -9.26 7.00
CA HIS A 30 -12.26 -9.92 6.74
C HIS A 30 -12.46 -11.17 5.90
N TYR A 31 -11.55 -11.40 4.97
CA TYR A 31 -11.57 -12.58 4.10
C TYR A 31 -10.17 -13.02 3.67
N LYS A 32 -10.07 -14.29 3.31
CA LYS A 32 -8.93 -14.92 2.64
C LYS A 32 -9.43 -15.85 1.55
N TYR A 33 -8.56 -16.19 0.62
CA TYR A 33 -8.78 -17.29 -0.29
C TYR A 33 -8.14 -18.56 0.25
N GLU A 34 -8.91 -19.64 0.28
CA GLU A 34 -8.41 -20.99 0.51
C GLU A 34 -8.30 -21.68 -0.85
N ILE A 35 -7.07 -21.94 -1.29
CA ILE A 35 -6.78 -22.47 -2.62
C ILE A 35 -6.38 -23.94 -2.51
N HIS A 36 -7.18 -24.81 -3.11
CA HIS A 36 -6.89 -26.23 -3.24
C HIS A 36 -6.22 -26.50 -4.59
N THR A 37 -4.96 -26.94 -4.56
CA THR A 37 -4.20 -27.23 -5.77
C THR A 37 -4.56 -28.60 -6.35
N GLN A 38 -4.22 -28.83 -7.62
CA GLN A 38 -4.41 -30.13 -8.27
C GLN A 38 -3.62 -31.27 -7.60
N GLU A 39 -2.53 -30.91 -6.91
CA GLU A 39 -1.67 -31.86 -6.18
C GLU A 39 -2.17 -32.16 -4.77
N GLY A 40 -3.29 -31.56 -4.36
CA GLY A 40 -3.92 -31.78 -3.05
C GLY A 40 -3.36 -30.92 -1.92
N HIS A 41 -2.56 -29.90 -2.21
CA HIS A 41 -2.14 -28.92 -1.22
C HIS A 41 -3.23 -27.87 -1.00
N CYS A 42 -3.25 -27.28 0.19
CA CYS A 42 -4.16 -26.20 0.57
C CYS A 42 -3.36 -24.98 1.03
N TYR A 43 -3.60 -23.83 0.41
CA TYR A 43 -2.95 -22.56 0.73
C TYR A 43 -3.97 -21.51 1.12
N GLU A 44 -3.71 -20.80 2.22
CA GLU A 44 -4.45 -19.58 2.57
C GLU A 44 -3.73 -18.37 1.99
N LYS A 45 -4.42 -17.57 1.16
CA LYS A 45 -3.88 -16.41 0.48
C LYS A 45 -4.69 -15.15 0.79
N ALA A 46 -3.99 -14.04 0.98
CA ALA A 46 -4.62 -12.73 0.89
C ALA A 46 -5.03 -12.43 -0.56
N ASP A 47 -5.96 -11.51 -0.73
CA ASP A 47 -6.39 -11.09 -2.06
C ASP A 47 -5.30 -10.22 -2.72
N PRO A 48 -4.74 -10.60 -3.87
CA PRO A 48 -3.76 -9.81 -4.59
C PRO A 48 -4.26 -8.41 -5.02
N TYR A 49 -5.58 -8.27 -5.19
CA TYR A 49 -6.28 -7.03 -5.53
C TYR A 49 -7.01 -6.43 -4.33
N GLY A 50 -6.71 -6.86 -3.11
CA GLY A 50 -7.30 -6.32 -1.89
C GLY A 50 -6.92 -4.86 -1.68
N PHE A 51 -7.92 -3.99 -1.47
CA PHE A 51 -7.72 -2.55 -1.29
C PHE A 51 -7.44 -2.15 0.16
N GLN A 52 -7.56 -3.09 1.08
CA GLN A 52 -7.23 -2.93 2.49
C GLN A 52 -6.87 -4.29 3.09
N HIS A 53 -5.92 -4.31 4.00
CA HIS A 53 -5.51 -5.50 4.75
C HIS A 53 -5.54 -5.24 6.24
N GLU A 54 -5.55 -6.32 7.04
CA GLU A 54 -5.36 -6.21 8.48
C GLU A 54 -3.97 -5.67 8.82
N VAL A 55 -3.88 -5.07 10.00
CA VAL A 55 -2.57 -4.70 10.56
C VAL A 55 -1.84 -5.97 10.99
N ARG A 56 -0.57 -6.07 10.59
CA ARG A 56 0.29 -7.20 11.00
C ARG A 56 0.26 -7.44 12.53
N PRO A 57 0.39 -8.66 13.02
CA PRO A 57 0.75 -9.90 12.31
C PRO A 57 -0.44 -10.59 11.62
N ALA A 58 -1.65 -10.01 11.68
CA ALA A 58 -2.80 -10.50 10.94
C ALA A 58 -2.58 -10.31 9.42
N GLN A 59 -3.24 -11.15 8.60
CA GLN A 59 -2.91 -11.31 7.18
C GLN A 59 -4.15 -11.37 6.28
N ALA A 60 -5.34 -11.12 6.81
CA ALA A 60 -6.55 -11.14 5.98
C ALA A 60 -6.68 -9.86 5.17
N SER A 61 -7.29 -9.97 4.02
CA SER A 61 -7.80 -8.84 3.27
C SER A 61 -9.09 -8.34 3.91
N VAL A 62 -9.35 -7.04 3.78
CA VAL A 62 -10.53 -6.38 4.33
C VAL A 62 -11.34 -5.79 3.19
N VAL A 63 -12.65 -6.06 3.19
CA VAL A 63 -13.56 -5.47 2.19
C VAL A 63 -13.57 -3.95 2.36
N ALA A 64 -13.08 -3.22 1.35
CA ALA A 64 -13.02 -1.78 1.35
C ALA A 64 -14.16 -1.16 0.53
N ASN A 65 -14.60 0.05 0.92
CA ASN A 65 -15.51 0.85 0.12
C ASN A 65 -14.75 1.91 -0.67
N LEU A 66 -14.52 1.68 -1.95
CA LEU A 66 -13.82 2.63 -2.82
C LEU A 66 -14.63 3.91 -3.09
N LYS A 67 -15.95 3.84 -3.02
CA LYS A 67 -16.85 4.98 -3.28
C LYS A 67 -17.16 5.82 -2.04
N GLY A 68 -16.56 5.50 -0.90
CA GLY A 68 -16.87 6.13 0.38
C GLY A 68 -16.17 7.46 0.67
N TYR A 69 -15.24 7.88 -0.18
CA TYR A 69 -14.48 9.12 -0.01
C TYR A 69 -14.89 10.17 -1.04
N GLN A 70 -15.01 11.43 -0.62
CA GLN A 70 -15.26 12.58 -1.48
C GLN A 70 -14.01 13.47 -1.49
N TRP A 71 -13.37 13.55 -2.64
CA TRP A 71 -12.17 14.35 -2.84
C TRP A 71 -12.49 15.84 -2.87
N GLY A 72 -11.61 16.66 -2.25
CA GLY A 72 -11.66 18.12 -2.27
C GLY A 72 -10.63 18.76 -3.20
N ASP A 73 -9.87 17.99 -3.95
CA ASP A 73 -8.66 18.38 -4.67
C ASP A 73 -8.84 18.72 -6.16
N GLU A 74 -10.07 18.93 -6.65
CA GLU A 74 -10.33 19.28 -8.05
C GLU A 74 -9.48 20.47 -8.55
N ALA A 75 -9.30 21.49 -7.70
CA ALA A 75 -8.50 22.65 -8.03
C ALA A 75 -7.03 22.31 -8.25
N TRP A 76 -6.48 21.43 -7.43
CA TRP A 76 -5.12 20.92 -7.56
C TRP A 76 -4.94 20.14 -8.85
N LEU A 77 -5.81 19.16 -9.12
CA LEU A 77 -5.75 18.32 -10.32
C LEU A 77 -5.83 19.20 -11.60
N LYS A 78 -6.76 20.13 -11.65
CA LYS A 78 -6.88 21.07 -12.76
C LYS A 78 -5.63 21.94 -12.94
N GLN A 79 -5.04 22.40 -11.84
CA GLN A 79 -3.81 23.19 -11.87
C GLN A 79 -2.63 22.35 -12.35
N ARG A 80 -2.48 21.13 -11.84
CA ARG A 80 -1.45 20.16 -12.25
C ARG A 80 -1.52 19.90 -13.76
N ASP A 81 -2.72 19.59 -14.28
CA ASP A 81 -2.91 19.24 -15.68
C ASP A 81 -2.69 20.43 -16.63
N SER A 82 -2.82 21.67 -16.13
CA SER A 82 -2.61 22.89 -16.91
C SER A 82 -1.14 23.35 -16.96
N ARG A 83 -0.27 22.78 -16.15
CA ARG A 83 1.15 23.18 -16.04
C ARG A 83 2.06 22.20 -16.77
N ASN A 84 3.10 22.74 -17.39
CA ASN A 84 4.22 21.89 -17.81
C ASN A 84 5.13 21.66 -16.60
N PRO A 85 5.27 20.41 -16.10
CA PRO A 85 6.09 20.13 -14.92
C PRO A 85 7.57 20.45 -15.13
N LEU A 86 8.05 20.52 -16.39
CA LEU A 86 9.45 20.83 -16.72
C LEU A 86 9.77 22.32 -16.61
N ASP A 87 8.77 23.18 -16.55
CA ASP A 87 8.95 24.66 -16.49
C ASP A 87 8.88 25.20 -15.04
N GLN A 88 8.73 24.31 -14.06
CA GLN A 88 8.57 24.70 -12.67
C GLN A 88 9.68 24.10 -11.81
N PRO A 89 10.19 24.85 -10.80
CA PRO A 89 11.11 24.26 -9.84
C PRO A 89 10.43 23.15 -9.04
N VAL A 90 11.10 22.02 -8.90
CA VAL A 90 10.66 20.88 -8.10
C VAL A 90 11.65 20.65 -6.98
N SER A 91 11.16 20.56 -5.75
CA SER A 91 11.91 20.18 -4.57
C SER A 91 11.16 19.09 -3.84
N VAL A 92 11.77 17.92 -3.70
CA VAL A 92 11.14 16.70 -3.16
C VAL A 92 11.70 16.42 -1.77
N TYR A 93 10.82 16.12 -0.84
CA TYR A 93 11.15 15.62 0.49
C TYR A 93 10.80 14.13 0.56
N GLU A 94 11.82 13.28 0.47
CA GLU A 94 11.67 11.83 0.64
C GLU A 94 11.56 11.48 2.12
N MET A 95 10.62 10.58 2.46
CA MET A 95 10.41 10.18 3.86
C MET A 95 9.78 8.79 3.98
N HIS A 96 10.15 8.10 5.06
CA HIS A 96 9.47 6.89 5.54
C HIS A 96 8.53 7.26 6.70
N LEU A 97 7.22 7.12 6.50
CA LEU A 97 6.22 7.57 7.49
C LEU A 97 6.38 6.87 8.85
N GLY A 98 6.78 5.61 8.85
CA GLY A 98 6.90 4.82 10.08
C GLY A 98 8.11 5.15 10.96
N SER A 99 9.11 5.88 10.44
CA SER A 99 10.33 6.24 11.19
C SER A 99 10.58 7.74 11.27
N TRP A 100 9.77 8.55 10.58
CA TRP A 100 9.95 10.00 10.58
C TRP A 100 9.71 10.62 11.95
N MET A 101 8.56 10.28 12.57
CA MET A 101 8.22 10.66 13.95
C MET A 101 7.30 9.61 14.57
N HIS A 102 7.29 9.54 15.90
CA HIS A 102 6.42 8.63 16.64
C HIS A 102 5.60 9.39 17.68
N GLY A 103 4.46 8.83 18.08
CA GLY A 103 3.67 9.24 19.24
C GLY A 103 3.98 8.39 20.47
N SER A 104 3.52 8.82 21.64
CA SER A 104 3.52 8.03 22.87
C SER A 104 2.11 7.47 23.12
N TRP A 105 2.01 6.27 23.71
CA TRP A 105 0.72 5.72 24.15
C TRP A 105 0.13 6.50 25.32
N ASP A 106 1.01 7.07 26.18
CA ASP A 106 0.62 7.87 27.34
C ASP A 106 0.41 9.35 27.00
N ASP A 107 0.65 9.72 25.74
CA ASP A 107 0.59 11.08 25.25
C ASP A 107 -0.56 11.21 24.25
N PRO A 108 -1.74 11.66 24.65
CA PRO A 108 -2.83 11.84 23.74
C PRO A 108 -2.42 12.83 22.65
N TYR A 109 -2.81 12.52 21.41
CA TYR A 109 -2.48 13.35 20.26
C TYR A 109 -2.97 14.78 20.38
N ILE A 110 -4.08 14.98 21.05
CA ILE A 110 -4.70 16.28 21.26
C ILE A 110 -4.63 16.63 22.76
N GLU A 111 -4.11 17.81 23.06
CA GLU A 111 -4.16 18.39 24.42
C GLU A 111 -5.61 18.61 24.88
N ALA A 112 -5.80 18.75 26.19
CA ALA A 112 -7.12 19.01 26.75
C ALA A 112 -7.76 20.32 26.23
N ASP A 113 -6.95 21.27 25.76
CA ASP A 113 -7.36 22.52 25.13
C ASP A 113 -7.59 22.44 23.63
N GLY A 114 -7.43 21.21 23.03
CA GLY A 114 -7.60 20.97 21.61
C GLY A 114 -6.35 21.23 20.77
N THR A 115 -5.21 21.56 21.36
CA THR A 115 -3.96 21.75 20.63
C THR A 115 -3.24 20.43 20.37
N PRO A 116 -2.65 20.23 19.18
CA PRO A 116 -1.83 19.05 18.91
C PRO A 116 -0.51 19.10 19.69
N ARG A 117 -0.17 18.02 20.39
CA ARG A 117 1.16 17.90 21.01
C ARG A 117 2.24 17.71 19.94
N PRO A 118 3.42 18.31 20.12
CA PRO A 118 4.54 18.04 19.24
C PRO A 118 4.95 16.56 19.33
N PRO A 119 5.32 15.92 18.22
CA PRO A 119 5.77 14.54 18.23
C PRO A 119 7.11 14.40 18.98
N VAL A 120 7.31 13.25 19.60
CA VAL A 120 8.60 12.90 20.18
C VAL A 120 9.56 12.49 19.08
N PRO A 121 10.74 13.08 18.96
CA PRO A 121 11.77 12.63 18.02
C PRO A 121 12.12 11.15 18.23
N ALA A 122 12.46 10.44 17.17
CA ALA A 122 12.78 9.01 17.24
C ALA A 122 13.90 8.68 18.25
N ALA A 123 14.86 9.59 18.42
CA ALA A 123 15.96 9.46 19.38
C ALA A 123 15.53 9.48 20.85
N ASP A 124 14.37 10.06 21.15
CA ASP A 124 13.86 10.25 22.52
C ASP A 124 12.73 9.27 22.87
N LEU A 125 12.51 8.25 22.03
CA LEU A 125 11.42 7.30 22.21
C LEU A 125 11.64 6.43 23.45
N LYS A 126 10.66 6.51 24.36
CA LYS A 126 10.54 5.53 25.45
C LYS A 126 9.96 4.22 24.96
N PRO A 127 10.21 3.09 25.65
CA PRO A 127 9.49 1.84 25.38
C PRO A 127 7.97 2.09 25.36
N GLY A 128 7.30 1.68 24.29
CA GLY A 128 5.87 1.90 24.10
C GLY A 128 5.50 3.04 23.14
N ALA A 129 6.45 3.59 22.40
CA ALA A 129 6.16 4.52 21.30
C ALA A 129 5.29 3.88 20.22
N ARG A 130 4.30 4.62 19.72
CA ARG A 130 3.40 4.18 18.66
C ARG A 130 3.67 4.90 17.34
N LEU A 131 3.29 4.29 16.24
CA LEU A 131 3.25 4.96 14.95
C LEU A 131 2.20 6.08 14.97
N LEU A 132 2.46 7.15 14.23
CA LEU A 132 1.46 8.18 13.98
C LEU A 132 0.44 7.68 12.97
N THR A 133 -0.81 8.09 13.12
CA THR A 133 -1.86 7.84 12.13
C THR A 133 -1.73 8.75 10.90
N TYR A 134 -2.40 8.44 9.79
CA TYR A 134 -2.41 9.32 8.61
C TYR A 134 -2.89 10.74 8.93
N PRO A 135 -3.97 10.98 9.72
CA PRO A 135 -4.34 12.32 10.15
C PRO A 135 -3.25 13.03 10.94
N GLU A 136 -2.65 12.36 11.92
CA GLU A 136 -1.56 12.91 12.73
C GLU A 136 -0.33 13.24 11.89
N LEU A 137 0.00 12.39 10.92
CA LEU A 137 1.08 12.63 9.96
C LEU A 137 0.78 13.86 9.10
N ALA A 138 -0.45 13.99 8.58
CA ALA A 138 -0.84 15.18 7.81
C ALA A 138 -0.64 16.47 8.60
N ASP A 139 -1.09 16.50 9.87
CA ASP A 139 -0.97 17.70 10.74
C ASP A 139 0.49 18.12 10.99
N ARG A 140 1.45 17.21 10.81
CA ARG A 140 2.86 17.46 11.14
C ARG A 140 3.75 17.57 9.92
N VAL A 141 3.59 16.66 8.96
CA VAL A 141 4.41 16.61 7.74
C VAL A 141 4.13 17.81 6.85
N ILE A 142 2.86 18.16 6.64
CA ILE A 142 2.47 19.22 5.73
C ILE A 142 3.05 20.57 6.15
N PRO A 143 2.87 21.07 7.39
CA PRO A 143 3.51 22.31 7.83
C PRO A 143 5.04 22.26 7.79
N TYR A 144 5.61 21.09 8.10
CA TYR A 144 7.06 20.89 8.09
C TYR A 144 7.66 21.07 6.70
N VAL A 145 7.13 20.40 5.69
CA VAL A 145 7.64 20.45 4.30
C VAL A 145 7.36 21.81 3.66
N LYS A 146 6.19 22.39 3.92
CA LYS A 146 5.79 23.72 3.44
C LYS A 146 6.71 24.83 3.97
N ALA A 147 7.00 24.83 5.27
CA ALA A 147 7.90 25.81 5.88
C ALA A 147 9.34 25.76 5.35
N ARG A 148 9.74 24.65 4.72
CA ARG A 148 11.05 24.43 4.12
C ARG A 148 11.09 24.64 2.61
N GLY A 149 9.94 24.94 1.99
CA GLY A 149 9.83 25.23 0.57
C GLY A 149 9.87 24.01 -0.33
N PHE A 150 9.59 22.82 0.20
CA PHE A 150 9.40 21.64 -0.63
C PHE A 150 8.08 21.72 -1.40
N THR A 151 8.09 21.25 -2.64
CA THR A 151 6.90 21.22 -3.51
C THR A 151 6.22 19.87 -3.51
N HIS A 152 6.94 18.80 -3.19
CA HIS A 152 6.45 17.43 -3.18
C HIS A 152 6.96 16.67 -1.96
N ILE A 153 6.19 15.70 -1.54
CA ILE A 153 6.60 14.64 -0.61
C ILE A 153 6.75 13.37 -1.43
N GLU A 154 7.88 12.67 -1.30
CA GLU A 154 8.05 11.32 -1.80
C GLU A 154 7.91 10.34 -0.63
N LEU A 155 6.88 9.52 -0.69
CA LEU A 155 6.62 8.50 0.30
C LEU A 155 7.37 7.22 -0.10
N MET A 156 8.33 6.78 0.73
CA MET A 156 8.87 5.42 0.64
C MET A 156 7.71 4.42 0.64
N PRO A 157 7.89 3.17 0.16
CA PRO A 157 6.79 2.33 -0.26
C PRO A 157 5.64 2.26 0.74
N MET A 158 4.45 2.66 0.30
CA MET A 158 3.24 2.74 1.12
C MET A 158 2.31 1.54 0.93
N ALA A 159 2.62 0.65 -0.01
CA ALA A 159 1.85 -0.58 -0.19
C ALA A 159 1.98 -1.51 1.02
N GLU A 160 0.93 -2.31 1.30
CA GLU A 160 0.93 -3.19 2.47
C GLU A 160 2.04 -4.24 2.40
N HIS A 161 2.73 -4.43 3.53
CA HIS A 161 3.89 -5.31 3.66
C HIS A 161 3.97 -5.92 5.06
N PRO A 162 4.48 -7.16 5.23
CA PRO A 162 4.48 -7.83 6.53
C PRO A 162 5.65 -7.42 7.44
N PHE A 163 6.80 -7.03 6.85
CA PHE A 163 8.05 -6.82 7.57
C PHE A 163 8.45 -5.34 7.64
N ASP A 164 8.42 -4.74 8.83
CA ASP A 164 8.76 -3.32 9.04
C ASP A 164 10.19 -2.98 8.64
N GLY A 165 11.14 -3.90 8.88
CA GLY A 165 12.54 -3.71 8.52
C GLY A 165 12.80 -3.61 7.01
N SER A 166 11.82 -3.95 6.19
CA SER A 166 11.90 -3.74 4.73
C SER A 166 11.60 -2.31 4.30
N TRP A 167 11.11 -1.43 5.21
CA TRP A 167 10.64 -0.08 4.92
C TRP A 167 9.56 -0.01 3.82
N GLY A 168 8.84 -1.12 3.62
CA GLY A 168 7.82 -1.25 2.59
C GLY A 168 8.29 -1.85 1.27
N TYR A 169 9.58 -2.15 1.10
CA TYR A 169 10.09 -2.74 -0.15
C TYR A 169 9.75 -4.23 -0.35
N GLN A 170 9.16 -4.90 0.65
CA GLN A 170 8.69 -6.28 0.53
C GLN A 170 7.15 -6.34 0.51
N VAL A 171 6.57 -5.89 -0.60
CA VAL A 171 5.12 -5.71 -0.77
C VAL A 171 4.38 -7.05 -0.86
N THR A 172 3.29 -7.17 -0.09
CA THR A 172 2.33 -8.29 -0.20
C THR A 172 0.94 -7.83 -0.65
N GLY A 173 0.56 -6.56 -0.39
CA GLY A 173 -0.72 -5.98 -0.79
C GLY A 173 -0.53 -4.77 -1.70
N PHE A 174 -0.36 -5.00 -3.00
CA PHE A 174 -0.01 -3.95 -3.99
C PHE A 174 -1.07 -2.86 -4.13
N TYR A 175 -2.35 -3.20 -3.95
CA TYR A 175 -3.49 -2.29 -4.12
C TYR A 175 -3.96 -1.66 -2.81
N ALA A 176 -3.25 -1.85 -1.71
CA ALA A 176 -3.63 -1.33 -0.40
C ALA A 176 -2.56 -0.41 0.18
N PRO A 177 -2.86 0.83 0.51
CA PRO A 177 -2.03 1.58 1.45
C PRO A 177 -1.92 0.84 2.77
N THR A 178 -0.72 0.80 3.36
CA THR A 178 -0.50 0.03 4.58
C THR A 178 -1.43 0.48 5.71
N SER A 179 -2.06 -0.49 6.36
CA SER A 179 -2.98 -0.28 7.49
C SER A 179 -2.27 0.13 8.79
N ARG A 180 -0.94 0.18 8.81
CA ARG A 180 -0.14 0.61 9.97
C ARG A 180 -0.49 1.99 10.47
N PHE A 181 -0.86 2.89 9.57
CA PHE A 181 -1.13 4.29 9.85
C PHE A 181 -2.61 4.64 9.81
N GLY A 182 -3.48 3.66 9.52
CA GLY A 182 -4.93 3.87 9.47
C GLY A 182 -5.60 3.22 8.27
N THR A 183 -6.79 3.71 7.97
CA THR A 183 -7.67 3.19 6.92
C THR A 183 -7.32 3.77 5.54
N LEU A 184 -7.85 3.14 4.48
CA LEU A 184 -7.79 3.64 3.10
C LEU A 184 -8.30 5.09 2.98
N ASN A 185 -9.41 5.43 3.65
CA ASN A 185 -9.95 6.79 3.58
C ASN A 185 -9.12 7.82 4.34
N GLU A 186 -8.43 7.42 5.40
CA GLU A 186 -7.49 8.31 6.10
C GLU A 186 -6.24 8.57 5.25
N PHE A 187 -5.76 7.58 4.48
CA PHE A 187 -4.71 7.81 3.49
C PHE A 187 -5.17 8.78 2.39
N ARG A 188 -6.38 8.61 1.85
CA ARG A 188 -6.97 9.56 0.89
C ARG A 188 -7.05 10.97 1.47
N ALA A 189 -7.48 11.10 2.71
CA ALA A 189 -7.53 12.39 3.40
C ALA A 189 -6.14 13.01 3.59
N PHE A 190 -5.11 12.20 3.81
CA PHE A 190 -3.72 12.68 3.87
C PHE A 190 -3.30 13.29 2.53
N VAL A 191 -3.56 12.61 1.41
CA VAL A 191 -3.23 13.10 0.06
C VAL A 191 -4.03 14.37 -0.27
N ASP A 192 -5.34 14.37 -0.02
CA ASP A 192 -6.25 15.50 -0.25
C ASP A 192 -5.78 16.76 0.50
N ARG A 193 -5.34 16.59 1.74
CA ARG A 193 -4.77 17.69 2.54
C ARG A 193 -3.42 18.18 2.02
N CYS A 194 -2.57 17.30 1.47
CA CYS A 194 -1.35 17.72 0.79
C CYS A 194 -1.69 18.62 -0.41
N HIS A 195 -2.65 18.21 -1.24
CA HIS A 195 -3.12 18.96 -2.39
C HIS A 195 -3.72 20.31 -2.01
N ALA A 196 -4.56 20.36 -0.96
CA ALA A 196 -5.12 21.61 -0.44
C ALA A 196 -4.04 22.64 -0.03
N GLU A 197 -2.88 22.16 0.38
CA GLU A 197 -1.72 23.00 0.79
C GLU A 197 -0.70 23.20 -0.34
N GLY A 198 -1.02 22.75 -1.56
CA GLY A 198 -0.18 22.94 -2.75
C GLY A 198 1.06 22.01 -2.78
N ILE A 199 0.98 20.85 -2.14
CA ILE A 199 2.05 19.86 -2.06
C ILE A 199 1.64 18.62 -2.84
N GLY A 200 2.45 18.23 -3.84
CA GLY A 200 2.27 16.98 -4.58
C GLY A 200 2.77 15.77 -3.79
N VAL A 201 2.21 14.60 -4.09
CA VAL A 201 2.58 13.33 -3.44
C VAL A 201 3.13 12.36 -4.47
N ILE A 202 4.38 11.94 -4.28
CA ILE A 202 5.06 10.94 -5.08
C ILE A 202 5.10 9.65 -4.27
N LEU A 203 4.83 8.52 -4.94
CA LEU A 203 4.90 7.20 -4.34
C LEU A 203 6.13 6.46 -4.83
N ASP A 204 6.91 5.89 -3.92
CA ASP A 204 7.92 4.90 -4.25
C ASP A 204 7.22 3.55 -4.51
N TRP A 205 7.26 3.10 -5.77
CA TRP A 205 6.56 1.93 -6.27
C TRP A 205 7.53 0.80 -6.57
N VAL A 206 7.22 -0.40 -6.08
CA VAL A 206 8.10 -1.57 -6.10
C VAL A 206 7.59 -2.63 -7.10
N PRO A 207 7.82 -2.47 -8.41
CA PRO A 207 7.37 -3.46 -9.39
C PRO A 207 8.37 -4.61 -9.60
N GLY A 208 9.56 -4.53 -9.03
CA GLY A 208 10.67 -5.43 -9.35
C GLY A 208 10.54 -6.81 -8.74
N HIS A 209 10.01 -6.87 -7.52
CA HIS A 209 10.02 -8.10 -6.73
C HIS A 209 8.93 -8.11 -5.65
N PHE A 210 8.78 -9.26 -4.99
CA PHE A 210 7.90 -9.45 -3.84
C PHE A 210 8.45 -10.53 -2.89
N PRO A 211 8.07 -10.53 -1.59
CA PRO A 211 8.57 -11.47 -0.62
C PRO A 211 7.97 -12.87 -0.79
N LYS A 212 8.60 -13.86 -0.15
CA LYS A 212 8.18 -15.27 -0.17
C LYS A 212 7.13 -15.62 0.88
N ASP A 213 6.51 -14.64 1.51
CA ASP A 213 5.49 -14.84 2.53
C ASP A 213 4.33 -15.69 2.01
N ALA A 214 3.98 -16.73 2.76
CA ALA A 214 3.04 -17.75 2.32
C ALA A 214 1.64 -17.20 1.99
N HIS A 215 1.21 -16.11 2.65
CA HIS A 215 -0.07 -15.46 2.40
C HIS A 215 -0.06 -14.50 1.21
N GLY A 216 1.12 -14.14 0.68
CA GLY A 216 1.32 -13.23 -0.45
C GLY A 216 1.26 -13.91 -1.80
N LEU A 217 1.95 -13.29 -2.79
CA LEU A 217 1.90 -13.71 -4.19
C LEU A 217 2.72 -14.97 -4.50
N ALA A 218 3.71 -15.31 -3.67
CA ALA A 218 4.62 -16.42 -3.91
C ALA A 218 3.86 -17.74 -4.05
N PHE A 219 4.07 -18.45 -5.15
CA PHE A 219 3.45 -19.75 -5.41
C PHE A 219 1.93 -19.73 -5.18
N PHE A 220 1.27 -18.71 -5.75
CA PHE A 220 -0.07 -18.28 -5.35
C PHE A 220 -1.13 -19.36 -5.40
N ASP A 221 -1.20 -20.09 -6.50
CA ASP A 221 -2.20 -21.14 -6.75
C ASP A 221 -1.59 -22.56 -6.76
N GLY A 222 -0.40 -22.71 -6.20
CA GLY A 222 0.37 -23.95 -6.25
C GLY A 222 1.28 -24.05 -7.47
N CYS A 223 1.35 -22.97 -8.27
CA CYS A 223 2.34 -22.84 -9.34
C CYS A 223 2.99 -21.44 -9.34
N HIS A 224 3.99 -21.24 -10.17
CA HIS A 224 4.66 -19.95 -10.34
C HIS A 224 3.80 -19.01 -11.20
N LEU A 225 2.74 -18.43 -10.59
CA LEU A 225 1.79 -17.58 -11.28
C LEU A 225 2.35 -16.18 -11.56
N TYR A 226 2.94 -15.55 -10.54
CA TYR A 226 3.50 -14.21 -10.63
C TYR A 226 4.99 -14.19 -10.91
N GLU A 227 5.73 -15.18 -10.45
CA GLU A 227 7.18 -15.31 -10.57
C GLU A 227 7.60 -16.29 -11.69
N HIS A 228 8.91 -16.28 -12.00
CA HIS A 228 9.49 -17.31 -12.86
C HIS A 228 9.68 -18.64 -12.11
N SER A 229 9.48 -19.76 -12.81
CA SER A 229 9.76 -21.10 -12.28
C SER A 229 11.24 -21.42 -12.18
N ASP A 230 12.09 -20.77 -12.99
CA ASP A 230 13.55 -20.92 -12.94
C ASP A 230 14.11 -19.96 -11.88
N PRO A 231 14.67 -20.46 -10.76
CA PRO A 231 15.17 -19.60 -9.68
C PRO A 231 16.40 -18.76 -10.08
N ARG A 232 17.04 -19.05 -11.23
CA ARG A 232 18.17 -18.24 -11.72
C ARG A 232 17.75 -16.88 -12.22
N ILE A 233 16.49 -16.75 -12.68
CA ILE A 233 15.89 -15.52 -13.18
C ILE A 233 14.64 -15.10 -12.40
N GLY A 234 14.18 -15.94 -11.47
CA GLY A 234 12.96 -15.74 -10.68
C GLY A 234 13.23 -15.35 -9.23
N GLU A 235 14.50 -15.20 -8.81
CA GLU A 235 14.83 -14.95 -7.42
C GLU A 235 16.00 -13.97 -7.27
N HIS A 236 15.82 -12.96 -6.43
CA HIS A 236 16.91 -12.16 -5.89
C HIS A 236 17.46 -12.85 -4.63
N LYS A 237 18.54 -13.59 -4.79
CA LYS A 237 19.11 -14.40 -3.71
C LYS A 237 19.61 -13.57 -2.52
N GLU A 238 20.13 -12.38 -2.79
CA GLU A 238 20.66 -11.47 -1.77
C GLU A 238 19.55 -10.89 -0.87
N TRP A 239 18.35 -10.69 -1.43
CA TRP A 239 17.21 -10.13 -0.71
C TRP A 239 16.20 -11.20 -0.28
N GLY A 240 16.33 -12.42 -0.78
CA GLY A 240 15.40 -13.51 -0.50
C GLY A 240 14.01 -13.31 -1.12
N THR A 241 13.89 -12.48 -2.15
CA THR A 241 12.64 -12.12 -2.82
C THR A 241 12.48 -12.78 -4.17
N LEU A 242 11.25 -12.87 -4.68
CA LEU A 242 10.92 -13.40 -6.00
C LEU A 242 10.79 -12.25 -7.01
N ILE A 243 11.15 -12.52 -8.26
CA ILE A 243 11.07 -11.57 -9.37
C ILE A 243 9.81 -11.84 -10.17
N PHE A 244 9.06 -10.77 -10.50
CA PHE A 244 7.89 -10.87 -11.37
C PHE A 244 8.24 -11.41 -12.75
N ASN A 245 7.39 -12.31 -13.27
CA ASN A 245 7.51 -12.81 -14.62
C ASN A 245 6.84 -11.86 -15.63
N TYR A 246 7.55 -10.84 -16.06
CA TYR A 246 7.03 -9.83 -16.99
C TYR A 246 6.74 -10.36 -18.41
N SER A 247 7.13 -11.60 -18.73
CA SER A 247 6.76 -12.20 -20.00
C SER A 247 5.27 -12.56 -20.06
N ARG A 248 4.61 -12.67 -18.89
CA ARG A 248 3.17 -12.95 -18.80
C ARG A 248 2.36 -11.67 -18.93
N ASN A 249 1.35 -11.68 -19.78
CA ASN A 249 0.43 -10.54 -19.96
C ASN A 249 -0.33 -10.22 -18.67
N GLU A 250 -0.75 -11.24 -17.94
CA GLU A 250 -1.49 -11.12 -16.69
C GLU A 250 -0.68 -10.40 -15.62
N VAL A 251 0.61 -10.70 -15.51
CA VAL A 251 1.54 -10.04 -14.58
C VAL A 251 1.73 -8.58 -14.96
N ARG A 252 1.95 -8.29 -16.24
CA ARG A 252 2.04 -6.89 -16.72
C ARG A 252 0.75 -6.13 -16.46
N ASN A 253 -0.40 -6.74 -16.75
CA ASN A 253 -1.70 -6.12 -16.47
C ASN A 253 -1.91 -5.86 -14.99
N PHE A 254 -1.53 -6.80 -14.11
CA PHE A 254 -1.57 -6.61 -12.66
C PHE A 254 -0.78 -5.39 -12.22
N LEU A 255 0.46 -5.24 -12.71
CA LEU A 255 1.31 -4.11 -12.34
C LEU A 255 0.85 -2.78 -12.95
N VAL A 256 0.42 -2.78 -14.23
CA VAL A 256 -0.11 -1.55 -14.87
C VAL A 256 -1.41 -1.11 -14.22
N ALA A 257 -2.33 -2.04 -13.97
CA ALA A 257 -3.58 -1.72 -13.27
C ALA A 257 -3.34 -1.22 -11.84
N ASN A 258 -2.29 -1.72 -11.18
CA ASN A 258 -1.88 -1.22 -9.87
C ASN A 258 -1.43 0.24 -9.93
N LEU A 259 -0.63 0.63 -10.92
CA LEU A 259 -0.28 2.05 -11.10
C LEU A 259 -1.51 2.93 -11.36
N VAL A 260 -2.40 2.48 -12.25
CA VAL A 260 -3.65 3.19 -12.55
C VAL A 260 -4.47 3.39 -11.27
N PHE A 261 -4.57 2.36 -10.43
CA PHE A 261 -5.25 2.46 -9.14
C PHE A 261 -4.65 3.55 -8.23
N TRP A 262 -3.32 3.60 -8.10
CA TRP A 262 -2.66 4.62 -7.29
C TRP A 262 -2.92 6.04 -7.83
N PHE A 263 -2.95 6.22 -9.14
CA PHE A 263 -3.25 7.52 -9.76
C PHE A 263 -4.74 7.90 -9.68
N GLU A 264 -5.64 6.98 -10.05
CA GLU A 264 -7.07 7.31 -10.22
C GLU A 264 -7.87 7.23 -8.92
N GLU A 265 -7.52 6.29 -8.02
CA GLU A 265 -8.26 6.08 -6.78
C GLU A 265 -7.61 6.76 -5.56
N LEU A 266 -6.30 7.00 -5.62
CA LEU A 266 -5.55 7.58 -4.50
C LEU A 266 -4.91 8.93 -4.85
N HIS A 267 -5.14 9.44 -6.06
CA HIS A 267 -4.74 10.75 -6.56
C HIS A 267 -3.24 11.07 -6.39
N ILE A 268 -2.36 10.06 -6.43
CA ILE A 268 -0.91 10.26 -6.40
C ILE A 268 -0.47 11.07 -7.61
N ASP A 269 0.47 12.01 -7.44
CA ASP A 269 0.91 12.92 -8.51
C ASP A 269 2.07 12.37 -9.34
N GLY A 270 2.87 11.50 -8.75
CA GLY A 270 4.04 10.93 -9.40
C GLY A 270 4.47 9.61 -8.80
N ILE A 271 5.33 8.91 -9.52
CA ILE A 271 5.88 7.62 -9.12
C ILE A 271 7.41 7.66 -9.22
N ARG A 272 8.07 7.24 -8.15
CA ARG A 272 9.45 6.79 -8.20
C ARG A 272 9.42 5.28 -8.39
N VAL A 273 10.02 4.79 -9.47
CA VAL A 273 10.06 3.36 -9.77
C VAL A 273 11.30 2.76 -9.13
N ASP A 274 11.09 1.93 -8.10
CA ASP A 274 12.18 1.18 -7.48
C ASP A 274 12.61 0.03 -8.39
N LEU A 275 13.92 -0.27 -8.42
CA LEU A 275 14.49 -1.33 -9.25
C LEU A 275 14.02 -1.22 -10.72
N SER A 276 14.31 -0.07 -11.33
CA SER A 276 14.05 0.13 -12.76
C SER A 276 14.59 -1.04 -13.58
N LEU A 277 13.71 -1.65 -14.39
CA LEU A 277 14.02 -2.79 -15.29
C LEU A 277 15.17 -2.53 -16.28
N ILE A 278 15.63 -1.29 -16.40
CA ILE A 278 16.76 -0.91 -17.27
C ILE A 278 18.09 -1.49 -16.77
N HIS A 279 18.15 -1.90 -15.51
CA HIS A 279 19.38 -2.37 -14.87
C HIS A 279 19.35 -3.87 -14.48
N ILE A 280 18.34 -4.60 -14.95
CA ILE A 280 18.20 -6.06 -14.75
C ILE A 280 18.55 -6.82 -16.02
#